data_5605bb741ad350f2ab7b345c6aaa7b7c
#
_entry.id   5605bb741ad350f2ab7b345c6aaa7b7c
#
_cell.length_a   1.000
_cell.length_b   1.000
_cell.length_c   1.000
_cell.angle_alpha   90.00
_cell.angle_beta   90.00
_cell.angle_gamma   90.00
#
_symmetry.space_group_name_H-M   'P 1'
#
loop_
_entity.id
_entity.type
_entity.pdbx_description
1 polymer ?
#
loop_
_entity_poly.entity_id
_entity_poly.type
_entity_poly.pdbx_seq_one_letter_code
_entity_poly.pdbx_strand_id
1 'polypeptide(L)'
;PPPVKPRREQIERDFAMLAGKVNYVRTYRASDGGDVMPEIAARNGLKLVPGAWIYSASEAKQQFGREAGEVNAEEIRALIRMANQNPNIERVLVGNENILRWDGQKHLRDPNATSPAQLIREIRNVKRNVKVPVSTAEPWHVWLHYPELAREVDYLAVHILPYWDEKSDETPLEYLKSRIGMLKKAYPNKNIIVTEVGWPSNGAARRSPGSGLVKRATPAEQAKNVREAVAWLRSQNIDHFVVEAVDQPWKSYDLEGKAGGYWGLWNADRQPKFAWTGPIDRFPQWGAAAAWSLVLALPVILLFLWRWPGIGMVGQVGFAGLVALSTSALVYGASVAAGT
;
A
#
# COMPACT_ATOMS: atom_id res chain seq x y z
N PRO A 1 11.20 -5.15 -19.35
CA PRO A 1 10.39 -4.65 -20.45
C PRO A 1 9.93 -3.23 -20.12
N PRO A 2 9.74 -2.36 -21.14
CA PRO A 2 9.22 -1.02 -20.90
C PRO A 2 7.85 -1.14 -20.20
N PRO A 3 7.51 -0.19 -19.30
CA PRO A 3 6.26 -0.24 -18.58
C PRO A 3 5.09 -0.22 -19.56
N VAL A 4 4.21 -1.21 -19.42
CA VAL A 4 3.00 -1.30 -20.26
C VAL A 4 2.08 -0.15 -19.86
N LYS A 5 1.78 0.75 -20.79
CA LYS A 5 0.81 1.81 -20.55
C LYS A 5 -0.58 1.20 -20.35
N PRO A 6 -1.33 1.64 -19.32
CA PRO A 6 -2.68 1.17 -19.12
C PRO A 6 -3.56 1.59 -20.30
N ARG A 7 -4.41 0.69 -20.77
CA ARG A 7 -5.39 1.00 -21.82
C ARG A 7 -6.52 1.84 -21.25
N ARG A 8 -7.14 2.67 -22.09
CA ARG A 8 -8.27 3.54 -21.70
C ARG A 8 -9.36 2.76 -20.95
N GLU A 9 -9.75 1.61 -21.45
CA GLU A 9 -10.82 0.79 -20.86
C GLU A 9 -10.43 0.23 -19.46
N GLN A 10 -9.14 0.02 -19.21
CA GLN A 10 -8.65 -0.36 -17.88
C GLN A 10 -8.78 0.81 -16.90
N ILE A 11 -8.38 2.01 -17.33
CA ILE A 11 -8.49 3.23 -16.52
C ILE A 11 -9.97 3.52 -16.23
N GLU A 12 -10.85 3.48 -17.22
CA GLU A 12 -12.30 3.70 -17.06
C GLU A 12 -12.91 2.72 -16.04
N ARG A 13 -12.60 1.43 -16.13
CA ARG A 13 -13.08 0.42 -15.20
C ARG A 13 -12.58 0.65 -13.78
N ASP A 14 -11.30 0.96 -13.61
CA ASP A 14 -10.69 1.13 -12.29
C ASP A 14 -11.20 2.44 -11.63
N PHE A 15 -11.39 3.52 -12.38
CA PHE A 15 -11.97 4.75 -11.84
C PHE A 15 -13.47 4.60 -11.53
N ALA A 16 -14.23 3.89 -12.36
CA ALA A 16 -15.62 3.56 -12.06
C ALA A 16 -15.77 2.73 -10.78
N MET A 17 -14.84 1.79 -10.52
CA MET A 17 -14.80 1.03 -9.27
C MET A 17 -14.57 1.95 -8.05
N LEU A 18 -13.79 3.02 -8.18
CA LEU A 18 -13.47 3.96 -7.11
C LEU A 18 -14.56 5.02 -6.89
N ALA A 19 -15.41 5.27 -7.88
CA ALA A 19 -16.48 6.27 -7.83
C ALA A 19 -17.38 6.09 -6.60
N GLY A 20 -17.64 7.20 -5.88
CA GLY A 20 -18.45 7.19 -4.66
C GLY A 20 -17.78 6.56 -3.42
N LYS A 21 -16.58 6.00 -3.55
CA LYS A 21 -15.84 5.37 -2.45
C LYS A 21 -14.67 6.23 -1.97
N VAL A 22 -14.09 7.03 -2.87
CA VAL A 22 -13.00 7.95 -2.57
C VAL A 22 -13.27 9.30 -3.22
N ASN A 23 -12.62 10.37 -2.74
CA ASN A 23 -12.72 11.71 -3.33
C ASN A 23 -11.58 12.00 -4.30
N TYR A 24 -10.42 11.39 -4.06
CA TYR A 24 -9.18 11.64 -4.78
C TYR A 24 -8.52 10.35 -5.22
N VAL A 25 -7.89 10.40 -6.38
CA VAL A 25 -6.98 9.36 -6.88
C VAL A 25 -5.61 9.99 -7.08
N ARG A 26 -4.56 9.37 -6.55
CA ARG A 26 -3.17 9.74 -6.81
C ARG A 26 -2.58 8.83 -7.87
N THR A 27 -1.82 9.42 -8.80
CA THR A 27 -1.04 8.68 -9.80
C THR A 27 0.42 9.10 -9.76
N TYR A 28 1.32 8.23 -10.25
CA TYR A 28 2.76 8.40 -10.11
C TYR A 28 3.43 8.97 -11.35
N ARG A 29 2.82 8.81 -12.53
CA ARG A 29 3.37 9.19 -13.83
C ARG A 29 2.37 10.00 -14.63
N ALA A 30 2.82 11.14 -15.11
CA ALA A 30 1.97 12.03 -15.92
C ALA A 30 1.93 11.61 -17.39
N SER A 31 2.96 10.93 -17.91
CA SER A 31 3.03 10.51 -19.31
C SER A 31 2.21 9.23 -19.59
N ASP A 32 1.83 8.45 -18.58
CA ASP A 32 1.09 7.21 -18.75
C ASP A 32 -0.42 7.43 -18.71
N GLY A 33 -1.04 7.64 -19.88
CA GLY A 33 -2.46 7.91 -19.99
C GLY A 33 -2.88 9.26 -19.40
N GLY A 34 -1.91 10.18 -19.22
CA GLY A 34 -2.14 11.48 -18.61
C GLY A 34 -3.10 12.38 -19.37
N ASP A 35 -3.29 12.15 -20.65
CA ASP A 35 -4.26 12.81 -21.51
C ASP A 35 -5.72 12.38 -21.26
N VAL A 36 -5.94 11.14 -20.80
CA VAL A 36 -7.29 10.60 -20.57
C VAL A 36 -7.67 10.48 -19.08
N MET A 37 -6.70 10.33 -18.18
CA MET A 37 -6.98 10.13 -16.75
C MET A 37 -7.78 11.27 -16.10
N PRO A 38 -7.46 12.57 -16.33
CA PRO A 38 -8.22 13.67 -15.74
C PRO A 38 -9.70 13.69 -16.18
N GLU A 39 -9.95 13.44 -17.46
CA GLU A 39 -11.31 13.37 -18.03
C GLU A 39 -12.09 12.21 -17.40
N ILE A 40 -11.49 11.02 -17.33
CA ILE A 40 -12.14 9.83 -16.75
C ILE A 40 -12.40 10.04 -15.25
N ALA A 41 -11.44 10.62 -14.51
CA ALA A 41 -11.63 10.98 -13.10
C ALA A 41 -12.83 11.93 -12.93
N ALA A 42 -12.89 13.00 -13.70
CA ALA A 42 -13.97 13.97 -13.63
C ALA A 42 -15.35 13.35 -13.91
N ARG A 43 -15.47 12.49 -14.92
CA ARG A 43 -16.73 11.76 -15.22
C ARG A 43 -17.20 10.88 -14.06
N ASN A 44 -16.28 10.38 -13.24
CA ASN A 44 -16.56 9.57 -12.06
C ASN A 44 -16.68 10.39 -10.76
N GLY A 45 -16.72 11.73 -10.85
CA GLY A 45 -16.79 12.62 -9.68
C GLY A 45 -15.52 12.60 -8.82
N LEU A 46 -14.38 12.21 -9.40
CA LEU A 46 -13.10 12.08 -8.70
C LEU A 46 -12.17 13.24 -9.04
N LYS A 47 -11.42 13.70 -8.06
CA LYS A 47 -10.28 14.59 -8.22
C LYS A 47 -9.01 13.77 -8.44
N LEU A 48 -8.09 14.29 -9.25
CA LEU A 48 -6.82 13.63 -9.54
C LEU A 48 -5.67 14.40 -8.92
N VAL A 49 -4.72 13.68 -8.30
CA VAL A 49 -3.43 14.20 -7.84
C VAL A 49 -2.33 13.50 -8.64
N PRO A 50 -1.98 14.04 -9.82
CA PRO A 50 -0.98 13.45 -10.68
C PRO A 50 0.42 13.71 -10.16
N GLY A 51 1.31 12.72 -10.38
CA GLY A 51 2.75 12.87 -10.19
C GLY A 51 3.51 12.85 -11.50
N ALA A 52 4.66 13.51 -11.55
CA ALA A 52 5.70 13.28 -12.53
C ALA A 52 6.79 12.40 -11.92
N TRP A 53 6.99 11.20 -12.44
CA TRP A 53 8.10 10.35 -12.00
C TRP A 53 9.43 10.94 -12.48
N ILE A 54 10.34 11.19 -11.56
CA ILE A 54 11.67 11.68 -11.89
C ILE A 54 12.63 10.51 -11.89
N TYR A 55 13.03 10.12 -13.08
CA TYR A 55 13.91 8.98 -13.34
C TYR A 55 15.37 9.33 -13.06
N SER A 56 16.08 8.37 -12.45
CA SER A 56 17.55 8.38 -12.46
C SER A 56 18.11 8.08 -13.87
N ALA A 57 19.40 8.31 -14.08
CA ALA A 57 20.04 7.97 -15.35
C ALA A 57 19.98 6.46 -15.65
N SER A 58 20.16 5.63 -14.63
CA SER A 58 20.05 4.17 -14.74
C SER A 58 18.63 3.71 -15.09
N GLU A 59 17.61 4.23 -14.42
CA GLU A 59 16.20 3.91 -14.69
C GLU A 59 15.78 4.31 -16.11
N ALA A 60 16.10 5.54 -16.52
CA ALA A 60 15.77 6.05 -17.87
C ALA A 60 16.42 5.21 -18.97
N LYS A 61 17.69 4.87 -18.79
CA LYS A 61 18.42 4.03 -19.74
C LYS A 61 17.85 2.62 -19.82
N GLN A 62 17.57 2.02 -18.67
CA GLN A 62 17.04 0.65 -18.59
C GLN A 62 15.63 0.55 -19.16
N GLN A 63 14.73 1.51 -18.82
CA GLN A 63 13.33 1.43 -19.19
C GLN A 63 13.04 1.94 -20.62
N PHE A 64 13.76 2.97 -21.08
CA PHE A 64 13.45 3.66 -22.34
C PHE A 64 14.62 3.68 -23.34
N GLY A 65 15.83 3.31 -22.93
CA GLY A 65 17.03 3.46 -23.75
C GLY A 65 17.42 4.92 -23.99
N ARG A 66 16.91 5.86 -23.19
CA ARG A 66 17.01 7.31 -23.36
C ARG A 66 17.72 7.98 -22.18
N GLU A 67 18.13 9.22 -22.36
CA GLU A 67 18.70 10.04 -21.29
C GLU A 67 17.61 10.52 -20.32
N ALA A 68 17.94 10.51 -19.02
CA ALA A 68 17.01 10.91 -17.96
C ALA A 68 16.48 12.34 -18.14
N GLY A 69 17.33 13.27 -18.62
CA GLY A 69 16.91 14.65 -18.86
C GLY A 69 15.78 14.78 -19.88
N GLU A 70 15.77 13.97 -20.92
CA GLU A 70 14.71 13.96 -21.94
C GLU A 70 13.41 13.38 -21.38
N VAL A 71 13.49 12.21 -20.72
CA VAL A 71 12.33 11.51 -20.14
C VAL A 71 11.69 12.36 -19.05
N ASN A 72 12.49 12.93 -18.16
CA ASN A 72 12.00 13.79 -17.07
C ASN A 72 11.36 15.07 -17.61
N ALA A 73 11.92 15.67 -18.67
CA ALA A 73 11.31 16.83 -19.28
C ALA A 73 9.95 16.52 -19.93
N GLU A 74 9.74 15.31 -20.44
CA GLU A 74 8.42 14.86 -20.95
C GLU A 74 7.42 14.68 -19.81
N GLU A 75 7.80 14.04 -18.72
CA GLU A 75 6.98 13.88 -17.50
C GLU A 75 6.55 15.24 -16.94
N ILE A 76 7.50 16.16 -16.78
CA ILE A 76 7.24 17.52 -16.26
C ILE A 76 6.30 18.29 -17.20
N ARG A 77 6.54 18.26 -18.52
CA ARG A 77 5.64 18.92 -19.47
C ARG A 77 4.23 18.33 -19.45
N ALA A 78 4.11 17.00 -19.33
CA ALA A 78 2.83 16.33 -19.20
C ALA A 78 2.09 16.78 -17.91
N LEU A 79 2.78 16.79 -16.77
CA LEU A 79 2.25 17.24 -15.49
C LEU A 79 1.73 18.68 -15.55
N ILE A 80 2.53 19.60 -16.12
CA ILE A 80 2.16 21.02 -16.29
C ILE A 80 0.91 21.16 -17.17
N ARG A 81 0.86 20.45 -18.31
CA ARG A 81 -0.33 20.46 -19.16
C ARG A 81 -1.57 19.96 -18.44
N MET A 82 -1.46 18.81 -17.75
CA MET A 82 -2.58 18.24 -16.98
C MET A 82 -3.09 19.22 -15.94
N ALA A 83 -2.22 19.82 -15.14
CA ALA A 83 -2.59 20.76 -14.09
C ALA A 83 -3.27 22.02 -14.62
N ASN A 84 -2.85 22.53 -15.77
CA ASN A 84 -3.38 23.77 -16.34
C ASN A 84 -4.69 23.58 -17.14
N GLN A 85 -4.94 22.38 -17.65
CA GLN A 85 -6.08 22.08 -18.52
C GLN A 85 -7.26 21.43 -17.80
N ASN A 86 -7.06 20.91 -16.58
CA ASN A 86 -8.07 20.08 -15.91
C ASN A 86 -8.41 20.63 -14.51
N PRO A 87 -9.62 21.19 -14.31
CA PRO A 87 -10.00 21.82 -13.04
C PRO A 87 -10.17 20.82 -11.88
N ASN A 88 -10.28 19.53 -12.15
CA ASN A 88 -10.32 18.48 -11.12
C ASN A 88 -8.92 18.07 -10.61
N ILE A 89 -7.87 18.78 -11.01
CA ILE A 89 -6.52 18.67 -10.46
C ILE A 89 -6.28 19.86 -9.52
N GLU A 90 -6.23 19.62 -8.23
CA GLU A 90 -6.09 20.67 -7.21
C GLU A 90 -4.68 20.76 -6.63
N ARG A 91 -3.80 19.79 -6.91
CA ARG A 91 -2.40 19.73 -6.47
C ARG A 91 -1.62 18.74 -7.32
N VAL A 92 -0.32 18.87 -7.35
CA VAL A 92 0.56 18.00 -8.14
C VAL A 92 1.80 17.59 -7.34
N LEU A 93 2.42 16.47 -7.77
CA LEU A 93 3.64 15.93 -7.17
C LEU A 93 4.77 15.84 -8.20
N VAL A 94 5.96 16.27 -7.82
CA VAL A 94 7.19 16.19 -8.63
C VAL A 94 8.12 15.19 -7.97
N GLY A 95 8.21 14.00 -8.52
CA GLY A 95 9.00 12.92 -7.95
C GLY A 95 8.24 12.10 -6.90
N ASN A 96 8.75 10.89 -6.66
CA ASN A 96 8.29 9.94 -5.66
C ASN A 96 9.50 9.22 -5.10
N GLU A 97 9.78 9.42 -3.82
CA GLU A 97 10.90 8.80 -3.09
C GLU A 97 12.27 8.97 -3.76
N ASN A 98 12.45 10.10 -4.44
CA ASN A 98 13.71 10.39 -5.13
C ASN A 98 14.87 10.54 -4.14
N ILE A 99 14.62 11.21 -3.00
CA ILE A 99 15.64 11.41 -1.98
C ILE A 99 15.89 10.13 -1.21
N LEU A 100 14.86 9.33 -0.95
CA LEU A 100 15.04 7.99 -0.37
C LEU A 100 15.99 7.13 -1.22
N ARG A 101 15.83 7.12 -2.55
CA ARG A 101 16.71 6.39 -3.46
C ARG A 101 18.11 6.97 -3.55
N TRP A 102 18.25 8.31 -3.41
CA TRP A 102 19.54 8.99 -3.46
C TRP A 102 20.38 8.77 -2.19
N ASP A 103 19.75 8.84 -0.99
CA ASP A 103 20.40 8.78 0.33
C ASP A 103 20.10 7.48 1.09
N GLY A 104 19.36 6.57 0.52
CA GLY A 104 18.92 5.35 1.16
C GLY A 104 20.04 4.39 1.57
N GLN A 105 19.66 3.40 2.38
CA GLN A 105 20.54 2.28 2.76
C GLN A 105 21.14 1.64 1.50
N LYS A 106 22.33 1.03 1.60
CA LYS A 106 23.12 0.49 0.46
C LYS A 106 22.31 -0.27 -0.60
N HIS A 107 21.27 -0.99 -0.19
CA HIS A 107 20.41 -1.77 -1.10
C HIS A 107 19.30 -0.96 -1.79
N LEU A 108 19.03 0.26 -1.34
CA LEU A 108 18.06 1.18 -1.95
C LEU A 108 18.74 2.33 -2.69
N ARG A 109 20.05 2.53 -2.46
CA ARG A 109 20.80 3.65 -3.02
C ARG A 109 21.09 3.41 -4.50
N ASP A 110 20.56 4.28 -5.34
CA ASP A 110 20.97 4.42 -6.74
C ASP A 110 22.04 5.54 -6.84
N PRO A 111 23.30 5.25 -7.19
CA PRO A 111 24.34 6.25 -7.31
C PRO A 111 24.04 7.30 -8.41
N ASN A 112 23.13 7.00 -9.31
CA ASN A 112 22.67 7.89 -10.37
C ASN A 112 21.32 8.53 -10.06
N ALA A 113 20.81 8.37 -8.81
CA ALA A 113 19.55 8.95 -8.39
C ALA A 113 19.59 10.48 -8.42
N THR A 114 18.42 11.06 -8.56
CA THR A 114 18.24 12.52 -8.57
C THR A 114 18.58 13.10 -7.20
N SER A 115 19.58 13.97 -7.13
CA SER A 115 19.98 14.66 -5.92
C SER A 115 18.91 15.65 -5.42
N PRO A 116 18.92 16.06 -4.14
CA PRO A 116 18.01 17.08 -3.59
C PRO A 116 18.03 18.38 -4.42
N ALA A 117 19.23 18.84 -4.83
CA ALA A 117 19.36 20.05 -5.62
C ALA A 117 18.73 19.92 -7.03
N GLN A 118 18.82 18.74 -7.65
CA GLN A 118 18.15 18.49 -8.92
C GLN A 118 16.64 18.44 -8.75
N LEU A 119 16.13 17.73 -7.74
CA LEU A 119 14.68 17.65 -7.46
C LEU A 119 14.10 19.03 -7.17
N ILE A 120 14.79 19.86 -6.37
CA ILE A 120 14.40 21.24 -6.10
C ILE A 120 14.30 22.08 -7.39
N ARG A 121 15.21 21.90 -8.33
CA ARG A 121 15.12 22.62 -9.63
C ARG A 121 13.85 22.24 -10.39
N GLU A 122 13.48 20.95 -10.41
CA GLU A 122 12.26 20.50 -11.07
C GLU A 122 10.99 20.98 -10.34
N ILE A 123 10.97 20.95 -9.01
CA ILE A 123 9.88 21.54 -8.20
C ILE A 123 9.70 23.00 -8.54
N ARG A 124 10.76 23.80 -8.53
CA ARG A 124 10.73 25.23 -8.90
C ARG A 124 10.27 25.46 -10.32
N ASN A 125 10.67 24.59 -11.26
CA ASN A 125 10.22 24.63 -12.64
C ASN A 125 8.70 24.44 -12.73
N VAL A 126 8.14 23.41 -12.11
CA VAL A 126 6.70 23.17 -12.09
C VAL A 126 5.95 24.32 -11.41
N LYS A 127 6.42 24.79 -10.25
CA LYS A 127 5.79 25.91 -9.52
C LYS A 127 5.64 27.19 -10.33
N ARG A 128 6.60 27.49 -11.21
CA ARG A 128 6.51 28.66 -12.10
C ARG A 128 5.48 28.52 -13.21
N ASN A 129 5.05 27.29 -13.51
CA ASN A 129 4.23 26.97 -14.66
C ASN A 129 2.84 26.45 -14.33
N VAL A 130 2.48 26.31 -13.03
CA VAL A 130 1.15 25.87 -12.59
C VAL A 130 0.61 26.82 -11.52
N LYS A 131 -0.73 26.83 -11.34
CA LYS A 131 -1.39 27.62 -10.29
C LYS A 131 -1.77 26.81 -9.07
N VAL A 132 -1.69 25.49 -9.15
CA VAL A 132 -2.02 24.56 -8.06
C VAL A 132 -0.81 24.31 -7.17
N PRO A 133 -1.00 23.97 -5.88
CA PRO A 133 0.08 23.63 -4.98
C PRO A 133 0.95 22.47 -5.47
N VAL A 134 2.25 22.59 -5.27
CA VAL A 134 3.27 21.65 -5.73
C VAL A 134 4.05 21.08 -4.54
N SER A 135 4.25 19.76 -4.53
CA SER A 135 5.13 19.09 -3.58
C SER A 135 5.92 17.98 -4.29
N THR A 136 6.72 17.25 -3.53
CA THR A 136 7.26 15.92 -3.84
C THR A 136 6.79 14.95 -2.79
N ALA A 137 6.76 13.65 -3.08
CA ALA A 137 6.31 12.63 -2.14
C ALA A 137 7.51 11.85 -1.61
N GLU A 138 7.73 11.91 -0.31
CA GLU A 138 8.89 11.29 0.35
C GLU A 138 8.51 10.67 1.69
N PRO A 139 9.26 9.66 2.18
CA PRO A 139 9.10 9.14 3.53
C PRO A 139 9.29 10.21 4.60
N TRP A 140 8.62 10.05 5.74
CA TRP A 140 8.57 11.02 6.84
C TRP A 140 9.97 11.50 7.29
N HIS A 141 10.97 10.62 7.35
CA HIS A 141 12.33 10.94 7.83
C HIS A 141 13.09 11.83 6.84
N VAL A 142 12.82 11.70 5.54
CA VAL A 142 13.43 12.58 4.52
C VAL A 142 13.08 14.03 4.78
N TRP A 143 11.84 14.34 5.13
CA TRP A 143 11.41 15.69 5.44
C TRP A 143 12.15 16.29 6.63
N LEU A 144 12.53 15.48 7.63
CA LEU A 144 13.29 15.92 8.78
C LEU A 144 14.78 16.10 8.48
N HIS A 145 15.34 15.28 7.59
CA HIS A 145 16.76 15.33 7.23
C HIS A 145 17.08 16.39 6.16
N TYR A 146 16.11 16.77 5.33
CA TYR A 146 16.27 17.72 4.22
C TYR A 146 15.32 18.94 4.37
N PRO A 147 15.55 19.82 5.36
CA PRO A 147 14.68 20.97 5.61
C PRO A 147 14.67 21.98 4.44
N GLU A 148 15.69 22.00 3.59
CA GLU A 148 15.72 22.77 2.36
C GLU A 148 14.62 22.32 1.39
N LEU A 149 14.35 21.01 1.29
CA LEU A 149 13.27 20.48 0.47
C LEU A 149 11.90 20.95 1.00
N ALA A 150 11.71 20.91 2.32
CA ALA A 150 10.48 21.37 2.95
C ALA A 150 10.20 22.86 2.73
N ARG A 151 11.24 23.69 2.57
CA ARG A 151 11.08 25.13 2.24
C ARG A 151 10.57 25.35 0.82
N GLU A 152 10.91 24.49 -0.12
CA GLU A 152 10.58 24.66 -1.54
C GLU A 152 9.16 24.24 -1.92
N VAL A 153 8.57 23.32 -1.16
CA VAL A 153 7.23 22.77 -1.47
C VAL A 153 6.12 23.56 -0.79
N ASP A 154 4.92 23.48 -1.34
CA ASP A 154 3.74 24.18 -0.78
C ASP A 154 3.11 23.40 0.38
N TYR A 155 3.21 22.09 0.39
CA TYR A 155 2.76 21.19 1.46
C TYR A 155 3.73 20.00 1.59
N LEU A 156 3.71 19.30 2.72
CA LEU A 156 4.49 18.07 2.90
C LEU A 156 3.66 16.88 2.44
N ALA A 157 4.10 16.20 1.38
CA ALA A 157 3.51 14.95 0.91
C ALA A 157 4.31 13.77 1.48
N VAL A 158 3.73 13.07 2.45
CA VAL A 158 4.47 12.19 3.35
C VAL A 158 4.05 10.74 3.19
N HIS A 159 5.02 9.83 3.07
CA HIS A 159 4.81 8.39 3.18
C HIS A 159 5.04 7.93 4.61
N ILE A 160 4.08 7.18 5.17
CA ILE A 160 4.18 6.57 6.49
C ILE A 160 3.71 5.12 6.42
N LEU A 161 4.67 4.22 6.30
CA LEU A 161 4.45 2.81 6.04
C LEU A 161 5.10 1.96 7.16
N PRO A 162 4.40 1.79 8.30
CA PRO A 162 4.99 1.14 9.49
C PRO A 162 5.33 -0.33 9.28
N TYR A 163 4.81 -0.99 8.26
CA TYR A 163 5.17 -2.37 7.93
C TYR A 163 6.66 -2.52 7.60
N TRP A 164 7.27 -1.52 6.93
CA TRP A 164 8.65 -1.56 6.52
C TRP A 164 9.65 -1.21 7.64
N ASP A 165 9.20 -0.55 8.71
CA ASP A 165 10.08 -0.18 9.82
C ASP A 165 10.18 -1.30 10.85
N GLU A 166 11.20 -2.15 10.71
CA GLU A 166 11.48 -3.27 11.63
C GLU A 166 12.10 -2.80 12.96
N LYS A 167 12.60 -1.57 13.06
CA LYS A 167 13.25 -1.04 14.26
C LYS A 167 12.27 -0.42 15.25
N SER A 168 11.05 -0.09 14.81
CA SER A 168 10.04 0.49 15.69
C SER A 168 9.30 -0.57 16.48
N ASP A 169 9.22 -0.37 17.79
CA ASP A 169 8.43 -1.18 18.72
C ASP A 169 6.99 -0.65 18.88
N GLU A 170 6.65 0.41 18.17
CA GLU A 170 5.31 1.01 18.16
C GLU A 170 4.33 0.16 17.37
N THR A 171 3.08 0.10 17.82
CA THR A 171 2.00 -0.42 16.96
C THR A 171 1.87 0.43 15.70
N PRO A 172 1.30 -0.08 14.59
CA PRO A 172 1.17 0.68 13.34
C PRO A 172 0.48 2.03 13.51
N LEU A 173 -0.53 2.11 14.36
CA LEU A 173 -1.24 3.36 14.63
C LEU A 173 -0.42 4.33 15.48
N GLU A 174 0.28 3.87 16.50
CA GLU A 174 1.18 4.69 17.31
C GLU A 174 2.34 5.24 16.47
N TYR A 175 2.91 4.42 15.61
CA TYR A 175 3.92 4.83 14.64
C TYR A 175 3.41 5.97 13.77
N LEU A 176 2.23 5.82 13.14
CA LEU A 176 1.63 6.88 12.33
C LEU A 176 1.47 8.19 13.13
N LYS A 177 0.91 8.10 14.33
CA LYS A 177 0.69 9.26 15.22
C LYS A 177 1.99 9.95 15.59
N SER A 178 3.01 9.20 15.98
CA SER A 178 4.29 9.74 16.41
C SER A 178 5.02 10.44 15.26
N ARG A 179 5.02 9.87 14.04
CA ARG A 179 5.67 10.48 12.86
C ARG A 179 4.98 11.76 12.42
N ILE A 180 3.65 11.79 12.42
CA ILE A 180 2.89 13.03 12.19
C ILE A 180 3.19 14.09 13.26
N GLY A 181 3.26 13.68 14.53
CA GLY A 181 3.63 14.56 15.63
C GLY A 181 5.01 15.19 15.45
N MET A 182 6.01 14.41 15.06
CA MET A 182 7.37 14.89 14.74
C MET A 182 7.36 15.93 13.63
N LEU A 183 6.63 15.65 12.54
CA LEU A 183 6.53 16.56 11.39
C LEU A 183 5.79 17.85 11.75
N LYS A 184 4.69 17.79 12.49
CA LYS A 184 3.96 18.98 12.97
C LYS A 184 4.83 19.85 13.88
N LYS A 185 5.67 19.23 14.72
CA LYS A 185 6.63 19.95 15.57
C LYS A 185 7.72 20.64 14.75
N ALA A 186 8.26 19.96 13.74
CA ALA A 186 9.33 20.51 12.89
C ALA A 186 8.81 21.59 11.93
N TYR A 187 7.57 21.44 11.46
CA TYR A 187 6.96 22.30 10.42
C TYR A 187 5.55 22.74 10.81
N PRO A 188 5.38 23.56 11.87
CA PRO A 188 4.06 23.91 12.44
C PRO A 188 3.14 24.64 11.45
N ASN A 189 3.71 25.33 10.45
CA ASN A 189 2.98 26.13 9.46
C ASN A 189 2.82 25.42 8.11
N LYS A 190 3.27 24.17 7.96
CA LYS A 190 3.11 23.40 6.72
C LYS A 190 1.93 22.47 6.82
N ASN A 191 1.08 22.49 5.78
CA ASN A 191 0.07 21.45 5.62
C ASN A 191 0.74 20.10 5.37
N ILE A 192 0.27 19.06 6.05
CA ILE A 192 0.76 17.69 5.90
C ILE A 192 -0.34 16.88 5.22
N ILE A 193 0.01 16.22 4.13
CA ILE A 193 -0.83 15.25 3.42
C ILE A 193 -0.10 13.90 3.46
N VAL A 194 -0.76 12.88 3.97
CA VAL A 194 -0.20 11.53 3.94
C VAL A 194 -0.46 10.93 2.57
N THR A 195 0.57 10.91 1.73
CA THR A 195 0.45 10.47 0.34
C THR A 195 0.61 8.97 0.14
N GLU A 196 1.12 8.27 1.16
CA GLU A 196 1.05 6.82 1.25
C GLU A 196 0.88 6.38 2.71
N VAL A 197 -0.22 5.70 2.97
CA VAL A 197 -0.46 4.91 4.17
C VAL A 197 -1.12 3.60 3.76
N GLY A 198 -0.74 2.49 4.38
CA GLY A 198 -1.29 1.20 4.00
C GLY A 198 -0.70 0.04 4.78
N TRP A 199 -1.14 -1.15 4.42
CA TRP A 199 -0.66 -2.41 4.99
C TRP A 199 -0.84 -3.54 3.97
N PRO A 200 0.16 -4.43 3.78
CA PRO A 200 0.02 -5.53 2.84
C PRO A 200 -0.84 -6.67 3.42
N SER A 201 -1.56 -7.35 2.55
CA SER A 201 -2.38 -8.52 2.93
C SER A 201 -1.65 -9.86 2.76
N ASN A 202 -0.45 -9.85 2.19
CA ASN A 202 0.40 -11.01 2.01
C ASN A 202 1.87 -10.59 2.06
N GLY A 203 2.73 -11.46 2.55
CA GLY A 203 4.17 -11.19 2.66
C GLY A 203 4.76 -11.84 3.91
N ALA A 204 6.07 -11.67 4.09
CA ALA A 204 6.77 -12.16 5.26
C ALA A 204 6.35 -11.42 6.54
N ALA A 205 6.25 -12.13 7.64
CA ALA A 205 6.09 -11.47 8.93
C ALA A 205 7.40 -10.76 9.30
N ARG A 206 7.29 -9.50 9.78
CA ARG A 206 8.41 -8.68 10.22
C ARG A 206 8.40 -8.58 11.74
N ARG A 207 9.54 -8.80 12.36
CA ARG A 207 9.67 -8.80 13.83
C ARG A 207 10.57 -7.66 14.28
N SER A 208 10.07 -6.83 15.20
CA SER A 208 10.88 -5.80 15.86
C SER A 208 11.81 -6.45 16.89
N PRO A 209 13.13 -6.23 16.81
CA PRO A 209 14.10 -6.89 17.67
C PRO A 209 13.95 -6.55 19.17
N GLY A 210 13.52 -5.34 19.51
CA GLY A 210 13.41 -4.88 20.89
C GLY A 210 12.20 -5.44 21.63
N SER A 211 10.99 -5.18 21.14
CA SER A 211 9.72 -5.61 21.77
C SER A 211 9.29 -7.01 21.37
N GLY A 212 9.86 -7.58 20.30
CA GLY A 212 9.36 -8.79 19.69
C GLY A 212 8.00 -8.63 18.97
N LEU A 213 7.53 -7.40 18.77
CA LEU A 213 6.31 -7.11 18.02
C LEU A 213 6.38 -7.74 16.63
N VAL A 214 5.37 -8.51 16.26
CA VAL A 214 5.30 -9.19 14.97
C VAL A 214 4.30 -8.48 14.07
N LYS A 215 4.79 -7.88 13.00
CA LYS A 215 4.02 -7.23 11.95
C LYS A 215 3.67 -8.25 10.87
N ARG A 216 2.45 -8.77 10.87
CA ARG A 216 1.99 -9.81 9.94
C ARG A 216 1.31 -9.17 8.73
N ALA A 217 1.60 -9.68 7.54
CA ALA A 217 0.94 -9.33 6.30
C ALA A 217 -0.18 -10.34 6.02
N THR A 218 -1.37 -10.09 6.55
CA THR A 218 -2.56 -10.91 6.35
C THR A 218 -3.77 -10.02 6.00
N PRO A 219 -4.82 -10.53 5.34
CA PRO A 219 -6.02 -9.74 5.07
C PRO A 219 -6.65 -9.12 6.32
N ALA A 220 -6.66 -9.84 7.44
CA ALA A 220 -7.18 -9.33 8.72
C ALA A 220 -6.33 -8.18 9.28
N GLU A 221 -5.00 -8.30 9.23
CA GLU A 221 -4.10 -7.24 9.67
C GLU A 221 -4.15 -6.03 8.71
N GLN A 222 -4.28 -6.24 7.40
CA GLN A 222 -4.53 -5.16 6.45
C GLN A 222 -5.82 -4.42 6.81
N ALA A 223 -6.93 -5.13 6.97
CA ALA A 223 -8.22 -4.54 7.33
C ALA A 223 -8.14 -3.71 8.63
N LYS A 224 -7.51 -4.27 9.67
CA LYS A 224 -7.33 -3.60 10.96
C LYS A 224 -6.51 -2.32 10.80
N ASN A 225 -5.28 -2.44 10.30
CA ASN A 225 -4.32 -1.33 10.27
C ASN A 225 -4.76 -0.20 9.34
N VAL A 226 -5.33 -0.53 8.16
CA VAL A 226 -5.85 0.48 7.23
C VAL A 226 -7.06 1.20 7.82
N ARG A 227 -8.03 0.47 8.41
CA ARG A 227 -9.21 1.07 9.03
C ARG A 227 -8.84 1.99 10.20
N GLU A 228 -7.94 1.58 11.07
CA GLU A 228 -7.46 2.37 12.20
C GLU A 228 -6.72 3.64 11.73
N ALA A 229 -5.82 3.50 10.75
CA ALA A 229 -5.09 4.63 10.19
C ALA A 229 -6.02 5.66 9.54
N VAL A 230 -6.92 5.21 8.67
CA VAL A 230 -7.89 6.09 7.98
C VAL A 230 -8.82 6.78 8.98
N ALA A 231 -9.35 6.04 9.96
CA ALA A 231 -10.23 6.62 10.98
C ALA A 231 -9.51 7.72 11.77
N TRP A 232 -8.26 7.48 12.17
CA TRP A 232 -7.49 8.48 12.91
C TRP A 232 -7.13 9.68 12.04
N LEU A 233 -6.64 9.50 10.81
CA LEU A 233 -6.29 10.60 9.90
C LEU A 233 -7.51 11.48 9.62
N ARG A 234 -8.69 10.89 9.41
CA ARG A 234 -9.94 11.63 9.29
C ARG A 234 -10.30 12.42 10.54
N SER A 235 -10.12 11.83 11.73
CA SER A 235 -10.38 12.52 13.00
C SER A 235 -9.45 13.72 13.23
N GLN A 236 -8.25 13.72 12.61
CA GLN A 236 -7.29 14.81 12.64
C GLN A 236 -7.42 15.81 11.48
N ASN A 237 -8.41 15.60 10.59
CA ASN A 237 -8.61 16.38 9.38
C ASN A 237 -7.35 16.42 8.48
N ILE A 238 -6.66 15.28 8.36
CA ILE A 238 -5.46 15.12 7.53
C ILE A 238 -5.84 14.40 6.24
N ASP A 239 -5.63 15.06 5.10
CA ASP A 239 -5.80 14.43 3.79
C ASP A 239 -4.85 13.23 3.65
N HIS A 240 -5.34 12.13 3.07
CA HIS A 240 -4.53 10.92 2.96
C HIS A 240 -4.90 10.07 1.75
N PHE A 241 -3.92 9.32 1.26
CA PHE A 241 -4.05 8.35 0.19
C PHE A 241 -3.61 6.98 0.71
N VAL A 242 -4.48 6.00 0.54
CA VAL A 242 -4.15 4.61 0.86
C VAL A 242 -3.40 3.99 -0.31
N VAL A 243 -2.24 3.45 -0.07
CA VAL A 243 -1.49 2.64 -1.04
C VAL A 243 -1.88 1.18 -0.83
N GLU A 244 -2.52 0.55 -1.84
CA GLU A 244 -2.92 1.05 -3.14
C GLU A 244 -4.34 0.59 -3.50
N ALA A 245 -4.89 1.00 -4.64
CA ALA A 245 -6.25 0.63 -5.00
C ALA A 245 -6.38 -0.87 -5.27
N VAL A 246 -5.54 -1.44 -6.12
CA VAL A 246 -5.64 -2.82 -6.61
C VAL A 246 -4.31 -3.55 -6.40
N ASP A 247 -4.36 -4.80 -5.96
CA ASP A 247 -3.19 -5.67 -5.88
C ASP A 247 -2.46 -5.76 -7.23
N GLN A 248 -1.14 -5.74 -7.17
CA GLN A 248 -0.25 -5.82 -8.33
C GLN A 248 0.75 -6.98 -8.15
N PRO A 249 0.31 -8.25 -8.31
CA PRO A 249 1.13 -9.44 -8.00
C PRO A 249 2.51 -9.46 -8.68
N TRP A 250 2.66 -8.78 -9.82
CA TRP A 250 3.93 -8.67 -10.53
C TRP A 250 5.02 -7.94 -9.73
N LYS A 251 4.64 -7.02 -8.82
CA LYS A 251 5.59 -6.34 -7.91
C LYS A 251 6.23 -7.29 -6.88
N SER A 252 5.68 -8.49 -6.67
CA SER A 252 6.24 -9.47 -5.75
C SER A 252 7.62 -9.98 -6.17
N TYR A 253 8.02 -9.72 -7.41
CA TYR A 253 9.34 -10.06 -7.95
C TYR A 253 10.34 -8.90 -7.90
N ASP A 254 9.90 -7.74 -7.38
CA ASP A 254 10.72 -6.54 -7.22
C ASP A 254 11.38 -6.48 -5.82
N LEU A 255 12.03 -5.35 -5.52
CA LEU A 255 12.76 -5.12 -4.26
C LEU A 255 11.90 -5.28 -2.99
N GLU A 256 10.60 -5.05 -3.08
CA GLU A 256 9.66 -5.18 -1.96
C GLU A 256 9.31 -6.65 -1.64
N GLY A 257 9.73 -7.59 -2.47
CA GLY A 257 9.43 -9.00 -2.33
C GLY A 257 7.92 -9.28 -2.36
N LYS A 258 7.49 -10.40 -1.79
CA LYS A 258 6.10 -10.85 -1.86
C LYS A 258 5.10 -9.79 -1.38
N ALA A 259 5.45 -8.98 -0.39
CA ALA A 259 4.56 -7.95 0.13
C ALA A 259 4.21 -6.88 -0.91
N GLY A 260 5.15 -6.50 -1.78
CA GLY A 260 4.97 -5.46 -2.79
C GLY A 260 3.76 -5.64 -3.71
N GLY A 261 3.36 -6.90 -3.95
CA GLY A 261 2.22 -7.22 -4.81
C GLY A 261 0.84 -7.14 -4.16
N TYR A 262 0.74 -6.92 -2.83
CA TYR A 262 -0.51 -7.16 -2.09
C TYR A 262 -0.94 -6.01 -1.16
N TRP A 263 -0.69 -4.77 -1.56
CA TRP A 263 -1.12 -3.57 -0.83
C TRP A 263 -2.52 -3.09 -1.20
N GLY A 264 -3.10 -3.61 -2.28
CA GLY A 264 -4.41 -3.21 -2.79
C GLY A 264 -5.53 -3.33 -1.76
N LEU A 265 -6.48 -2.39 -1.79
CA LEU A 265 -7.77 -2.50 -1.10
C LEU A 265 -8.70 -3.50 -1.82
N TRP A 266 -8.50 -3.66 -3.12
CA TRP A 266 -9.09 -4.68 -3.97
C TRP A 266 -8.01 -5.64 -4.44
N ASN A 267 -8.38 -6.90 -4.62
CA ASN A 267 -7.48 -7.88 -5.23
C ASN A 267 -7.28 -7.60 -6.73
N ALA A 268 -6.43 -8.41 -7.39
CA ALA A 268 -6.15 -8.25 -8.83
C ALA A 268 -7.41 -8.37 -9.70
N ASP A 269 -8.44 -9.08 -9.24
CA ASP A 269 -9.75 -9.24 -9.91
C ASP A 269 -10.75 -8.15 -9.54
N ARG A 270 -10.32 -7.09 -8.84
CA ARG A 270 -11.13 -5.96 -8.36
C ARG A 270 -12.21 -6.35 -7.37
N GLN A 271 -12.04 -7.44 -6.62
CA GLN A 271 -12.91 -7.78 -5.51
C GLN A 271 -12.38 -7.11 -4.24
N PRO A 272 -13.26 -6.49 -3.42
CA PRO A 272 -12.85 -5.86 -2.17
C PRO A 272 -12.28 -6.91 -1.21
N LYS A 273 -11.16 -6.62 -0.56
CA LYS A 273 -10.49 -7.58 0.32
C LYS A 273 -11.04 -7.58 1.74
N PHE A 274 -11.69 -6.50 2.14
CA PHE A 274 -12.33 -6.38 3.44
C PHE A 274 -13.46 -5.36 3.47
N ALA A 275 -14.34 -5.46 4.45
CA ALA A 275 -15.38 -4.46 4.73
C ALA A 275 -14.80 -3.31 5.57
N TRP A 276 -15.24 -2.07 5.31
CA TRP A 276 -14.81 -0.88 6.06
C TRP A 276 -15.40 -0.80 7.47
N THR A 277 -16.48 -1.53 7.74
CA THR A 277 -17.21 -1.56 9.03
C THR A 277 -17.47 -2.99 9.45
N GLY A 278 -17.91 -3.17 10.69
CA GLY A 278 -18.20 -4.49 11.26
C GLY A 278 -16.96 -5.26 11.73
N PRO A 279 -17.15 -6.50 12.19
CA PRO A 279 -16.07 -7.34 12.69
C PRO A 279 -15.06 -7.66 11.58
N ILE A 280 -13.79 -7.84 11.98
CA ILE A 280 -12.73 -8.31 11.08
C ILE A 280 -12.66 -9.83 11.25
N ASP A 281 -12.95 -10.55 10.19
CA ASP A 281 -12.81 -11.99 10.18
C ASP A 281 -11.32 -12.37 10.05
N ARG A 282 -10.82 -13.01 11.10
CA ARG A 282 -9.41 -13.47 11.15
C ARG A 282 -9.22 -14.86 10.57
N PHE A 283 -10.32 -15.58 10.35
CA PHE A 283 -10.28 -16.94 9.81
C PHE A 283 -11.50 -17.18 8.90
N PRO A 284 -11.53 -16.54 7.71
CA PRO A 284 -12.67 -16.62 6.79
C PRO A 284 -12.93 -18.04 6.27
N GLN A 285 -11.93 -18.93 6.34
CA GLN A 285 -12.06 -20.32 5.92
C GLN A 285 -12.56 -21.26 7.03
N TRP A 286 -13.03 -20.73 8.18
CA TRP A 286 -13.46 -21.57 9.32
C TRP A 286 -14.53 -22.62 8.94
N GLY A 287 -15.48 -22.25 8.08
CA GLY A 287 -16.51 -23.16 7.60
C GLY A 287 -15.96 -24.32 6.78
N ALA A 288 -15.04 -24.03 5.84
CA ALA A 288 -14.35 -25.05 5.08
C ALA A 288 -13.46 -25.91 5.98
N ALA A 289 -12.73 -25.30 6.92
CA ALA A 289 -11.91 -26.02 7.88
C ALA A 289 -12.76 -26.97 8.76
N ALA A 290 -13.91 -26.50 9.23
CA ALA A 290 -14.85 -27.37 9.98
C ALA A 290 -15.35 -28.52 9.12
N ALA A 291 -15.73 -28.29 7.87
CA ALA A 291 -16.16 -29.36 6.96
C ALA A 291 -15.06 -30.41 6.73
N TRP A 292 -13.83 -29.98 6.44
CA TRP A 292 -12.70 -30.89 6.30
C TRP A 292 -12.38 -31.65 7.58
N SER A 293 -12.49 -30.99 8.76
CA SER A 293 -12.33 -31.67 10.05
C SER A 293 -13.33 -32.81 10.23
N LEU A 294 -14.59 -32.59 9.84
CA LEU A 294 -15.63 -33.63 9.87
C LEU A 294 -15.34 -34.76 8.88
N VAL A 295 -14.95 -34.42 7.63
CA VAL A 295 -14.62 -35.42 6.61
C VAL A 295 -13.48 -36.34 7.08
N LEU A 296 -12.49 -35.80 7.77
CA LEU A 296 -11.36 -36.59 8.31
C LEU A 296 -11.74 -37.35 9.59
N ALA A 297 -12.56 -36.78 10.45
CA ALA A 297 -12.93 -37.39 11.72
C ALA A 297 -13.92 -38.54 11.58
N LEU A 298 -14.99 -38.38 10.77
CA LEU A 298 -16.07 -39.32 10.65
C LEU A 298 -15.64 -40.75 10.31
N PRO A 299 -14.80 -41.01 9.30
CA PRO A 299 -14.35 -42.37 8.97
C PRO A 299 -13.64 -43.06 10.13
N VAL A 300 -12.78 -42.29 10.84
CA VAL A 300 -12.03 -42.83 11.99
C VAL A 300 -12.96 -43.16 13.16
N ILE A 301 -13.93 -42.30 13.43
CA ILE A 301 -14.95 -42.54 14.47
C ILE A 301 -15.80 -43.76 14.14
N LEU A 302 -16.29 -43.83 12.90
CA LEU A 302 -17.14 -44.94 12.45
C LEU A 302 -16.40 -46.28 12.49
N LEU A 303 -15.10 -46.31 12.02
CA LEU A 303 -14.28 -47.49 12.09
C LEU A 303 -14.04 -47.95 13.54
N PHE A 304 -13.81 -47.01 14.46
CA PHE A 304 -13.63 -47.29 15.85
C PHE A 304 -14.92 -47.91 16.48
N LEU A 305 -16.07 -47.29 16.27
CA LEU A 305 -17.36 -47.78 16.75
C LEU A 305 -17.69 -49.18 16.21
N TRP A 306 -17.39 -49.41 14.95
CA TRP A 306 -17.56 -50.70 14.30
C TRP A 306 -16.64 -51.80 14.91
N ARG A 307 -15.38 -51.44 15.18
CA ARG A 307 -14.40 -52.40 15.64
C ARG A 307 -14.49 -52.76 17.12
N TRP A 308 -14.96 -51.80 17.92
CA TRP A 308 -15.10 -51.95 19.40
C TRP A 308 -16.50 -51.60 19.93
N PRO A 309 -17.53 -52.37 19.54
CA PRO A 309 -18.90 -52.05 19.94
C PRO A 309 -19.16 -52.25 21.46
N GLY A 310 -18.30 -53.01 22.15
CA GLY A 310 -18.41 -53.27 23.59
C GLY A 310 -17.88 -52.18 24.53
N ILE A 311 -17.26 -51.12 23.98
CA ILE A 311 -16.81 -49.99 24.77
C ILE A 311 -18.03 -49.16 25.19
N GLY A 312 -18.16 -48.94 26.51
CA GLY A 312 -19.26 -48.16 27.07
C GLY A 312 -19.32 -46.72 26.52
N MET A 313 -20.50 -46.09 26.64
CA MET A 313 -20.78 -44.76 26.05
C MET A 313 -19.70 -43.72 26.38
N VAL A 314 -19.15 -43.68 27.59
CA VAL A 314 -18.10 -42.74 28.02
C VAL A 314 -16.83 -42.90 27.15
N GLY A 315 -16.45 -44.15 26.87
CA GLY A 315 -15.27 -44.44 26.03
C GLY A 315 -15.50 -44.07 24.55
N GLN A 316 -16.71 -44.31 24.04
CA GLN A 316 -17.09 -43.95 22.67
C GLN A 316 -17.08 -42.42 22.47
N VAL A 317 -17.69 -41.66 23.38
CA VAL A 317 -17.76 -40.21 23.37
C VAL A 317 -16.35 -39.60 23.54
N GLY A 318 -15.56 -40.16 24.47
CA GLY A 318 -14.18 -39.72 24.72
C GLY A 318 -13.30 -39.88 23.48
N PHE A 319 -13.40 -41.04 22.81
CA PHE A 319 -12.62 -41.26 21.56
C PHE A 319 -13.10 -40.34 20.43
N ALA A 320 -14.39 -40.21 20.22
CA ALA A 320 -14.93 -39.31 19.17
C ALA A 320 -14.52 -37.86 19.42
N GLY A 321 -14.55 -37.39 20.68
CA GLY A 321 -14.08 -36.06 21.05
C GLY A 321 -12.59 -35.87 20.78
N LEU A 322 -11.77 -36.84 21.11
CA LEU A 322 -10.31 -36.78 20.86
C LEU A 322 -9.98 -36.72 19.35
N VAL A 323 -10.66 -37.54 18.56
CA VAL A 323 -10.49 -37.53 17.09
C VAL A 323 -10.95 -36.20 16.51
N ALA A 324 -12.11 -35.67 16.92
CA ALA A 324 -12.62 -34.39 16.46
C ALA A 324 -11.68 -33.22 16.80
N LEU A 325 -11.12 -33.19 18.01
CA LEU A 325 -10.13 -32.17 18.42
C LEU A 325 -8.84 -32.28 17.62
N SER A 326 -8.32 -33.49 17.43
CA SER A 326 -7.07 -33.74 16.70
C SER A 326 -7.20 -33.33 15.22
N THR A 327 -8.30 -33.71 14.55
CA THR A 327 -8.55 -33.32 13.17
C THR A 327 -8.76 -31.82 13.01
N SER A 328 -9.46 -31.18 13.94
CA SER A 328 -9.66 -29.74 13.94
C SER A 328 -8.35 -28.98 14.12
N ALA A 329 -7.47 -29.44 15.03
CA ALA A 329 -6.15 -28.85 15.22
C ALA A 329 -5.25 -29.00 13.97
N LEU A 330 -5.29 -30.18 13.33
CA LEU A 330 -4.55 -30.45 12.09
C LEU A 330 -5.01 -29.53 10.93
N VAL A 331 -6.32 -29.45 10.70
CA VAL A 331 -6.89 -28.64 9.63
C VAL A 331 -6.66 -27.15 9.90
N TYR A 332 -6.81 -26.70 11.13
CA TYR A 332 -6.49 -25.31 11.52
C TYR A 332 -5.00 -25.00 11.28
N GLY A 333 -4.10 -25.86 11.75
CA GLY A 333 -2.65 -25.69 11.52
C GLY A 333 -2.28 -25.65 10.05
N ALA A 334 -2.85 -26.54 9.21
CA ALA A 334 -2.66 -26.53 7.78
C ALA A 334 -3.21 -25.26 7.09
N SER A 335 -4.38 -24.79 7.53
CA SER A 335 -4.99 -23.56 7.00
C SER A 335 -4.17 -22.31 7.35
N VAL A 336 -3.60 -22.26 8.54
CA VAL A 336 -2.69 -21.16 8.96
C VAL A 336 -1.38 -21.22 8.17
N ALA A 337 -0.81 -22.40 7.99
CA ALA A 337 0.44 -22.58 7.22
C ALA A 337 0.27 -22.25 5.73
N ALA A 338 -0.90 -22.55 5.16
CA ALA A 338 -1.18 -22.21 3.75
C ALA A 338 -1.46 -20.71 3.53
N GLY A 339 -1.80 -19.97 4.59
CA GLY A 339 -2.05 -18.52 4.54
C GLY A 339 -0.82 -17.66 4.86
N THR A 340 0.31 -18.28 5.23
CA THR A 340 1.61 -17.63 5.47
C THR A 340 2.52 -17.77 4.25
#